data_3f84c688fc0dc9869b826a0972cca20e
#
_entry.id   3f84c688fc0dc9869b826a0972cca20e
#
_cell.length_a   1.000
_cell.length_b   1.000
_cell.length_c   1.000
_cell.angle_alpha   90.00
_cell.angle_beta   90.00
_cell.angle_gamma   90.00
#
_symmetry.space_group_name_H-M   'P 1'
#
loop_
_entity.id
_entity.type
_entity.pdbx_description
1 polymer ?
#
loop_
_entity_poly.entity_id
_entity_poly.type
_entity_poly.pdbx_seq_one_letter_code
_entity_poly.pdbx_strand_id
1 'polypeptide(L)'
;MSCSNGCGNTAPTITCLPNPGTTGCLDYISTDCVQFLGASNTIGFGILQNDNLTTIITKISGATVAPNVWVNVTLSSPSATTASGFTAQVTKDYKGTVRFTGIVQVSASTSILTISNLSSTYFPVTPKAFTVTYSGTPYLVIINTGVITIQVLTSSSIGVMLIDFSKFWYDSTI
;
A
#
# COMPACT_ATOMS: atom_id res chain seq x y z
N MET A 1 -14.21 -21.84 38.68
CA MET A 1 -14.69 -20.84 37.71
C MET A 1 -15.19 -21.56 36.49
N SER A 2 -16.47 -21.47 36.23
CA SER A 2 -17.03 -21.99 34.99
C SER A 2 -17.31 -20.77 34.10
N CYS A 3 -16.41 -20.45 33.19
CA CYS A 3 -16.73 -19.54 32.10
C CYS A 3 -17.62 -20.34 31.14
N SER A 4 -18.90 -20.01 31.09
CA SER A 4 -19.79 -20.51 30.06
C SER A 4 -19.25 -20.03 28.70
N ASN A 5 -18.91 -20.97 27.79
CA ASN A 5 -18.39 -20.75 26.47
C ASN A 5 -19.45 -20.14 25.51
N GLY A 6 -20.03 -19.00 25.85
CA GLY A 6 -20.98 -18.36 24.97
C GLY A 6 -20.99 -16.87 25.21
N CYS A 7 -20.60 -16.09 24.20
CA CYS A 7 -20.93 -14.67 24.08
C CYS A 7 -22.44 -14.56 23.81
N GLY A 8 -23.26 -14.96 24.79
CA GLY A 8 -24.72 -14.80 24.76
C GLY A 8 -25.09 -13.40 25.24
N ASN A 9 -26.22 -12.86 24.75
CA ASN A 9 -26.78 -11.52 25.10
C ASN A 9 -27.19 -11.34 26.60
N THR A 10 -26.83 -12.26 27.47
CA THR A 10 -26.99 -12.12 28.91
C THR A 10 -25.64 -11.69 29.50
N ALA A 11 -25.65 -10.55 30.19
CA ALA A 11 -24.48 -10.08 30.91
C ALA A 11 -23.92 -11.22 31.77
N PRO A 12 -22.63 -11.57 31.65
CA PRO A 12 -22.03 -12.64 32.42
C PRO A 12 -22.10 -12.24 33.88
N THR A 13 -22.70 -13.11 34.72
CA THR A 13 -22.60 -12.96 36.17
C THR A 13 -21.16 -13.33 36.54
N ILE A 14 -20.33 -12.33 36.70
CA ILE A 14 -18.90 -12.51 37.08
C ILE A 14 -18.91 -12.77 38.58
N THR A 15 -18.68 -14.01 38.98
CA THR A 15 -18.48 -14.35 40.40
C THR A 15 -16.96 -14.26 40.64
N CYS A 16 -16.53 -13.17 41.26
CA CYS A 16 -15.15 -13.02 41.71
C CYS A 16 -14.91 -13.89 42.94
N LEU A 17 -13.99 -14.84 42.87
CA LEU A 17 -13.43 -15.49 44.05
C LEU A 17 -12.35 -14.59 44.64
N PRO A 18 -12.46 -14.16 45.90
CA PRO A 18 -11.40 -13.35 46.52
C PRO A 18 -10.10 -14.17 46.60
N ASN A 19 -9.06 -13.68 45.98
CA ASN A 19 -7.74 -14.21 46.17
C ASN A 19 -7.20 -13.69 47.52
N PRO A 20 -6.80 -14.56 48.48
CA PRO A 20 -6.30 -14.08 49.75
C PRO A 20 -4.97 -13.31 49.52
N GLY A 21 -5.06 -11.99 49.55
CA GLY A 21 -3.92 -11.09 49.38
C GLY A 21 -4.08 -9.97 48.34
N THR A 22 -5.18 -9.93 47.59
CA THR A 22 -5.46 -8.82 46.65
C THR A 22 -6.86 -8.26 46.92
N THR A 23 -6.94 -6.95 47.10
CA THR A 23 -8.18 -6.20 47.30
C THR A 23 -8.87 -5.88 45.99
N GLY A 24 -9.04 -6.81 45.08
CA GLY A 24 -9.73 -6.57 43.79
C GLY A 24 -9.95 -7.84 43.00
N CYS A 25 -11.09 -7.90 42.33
CA CYS A 25 -11.34 -8.93 41.31
C CYS A 25 -10.56 -8.55 40.03
N LEU A 26 -9.76 -9.47 39.55
CA LEU A 26 -9.23 -9.38 38.20
C LEU A 26 -10.30 -9.90 37.22
N ASP A 27 -10.98 -8.98 36.57
CA ASP A 27 -11.96 -9.32 35.53
C ASP A 27 -11.21 -9.68 34.24
N TYR A 28 -11.16 -10.95 33.91
CA TYR A 28 -10.67 -11.41 32.62
C TYR A 28 -11.83 -11.47 31.62
N ILE A 29 -11.85 -10.54 30.68
CA ILE A 29 -12.76 -10.60 29.53
C ILE A 29 -12.03 -11.31 28.39
N SER A 30 -12.62 -12.39 27.86
CA SER A 30 -12.07 -13.02 26.67
C SER A 30 -12.12 -12.04 25.51
N THR A 31 -11.01 -11.94 24.78
CA THR A 31 -10.93 -11.11 23.56
C THR A 31 -11.97 -11.49 22.51
N ASP A 32 -12.46 -12.73 22.54
CA ASP A 32 -13.52 -13.21 21.65
C ASP A 32 -14.92 -12.67 22.00
N CYS A 33 -15.09 -12.18 23.24
CA CYS A 33 -16.33 -11.56 23.70
C CYS A 33 -16.36 -10.04 23.49
N VAL A 34 -15.24 -9.42 23.17
CA VAL A 34 -15.17 -7.98 22.85
C VAL A 34 -15.38 -7.82 21.35
N GLN A 35 -16.47 -7.18 20.96
CA GLN A 35 -16.85 -7.01 19.55
C GLN A 35 -16.83 -5.54 19.12
N PHE A 36 -16.47 -5.32 17.86
CA PHE A 36 -16.57 -4.01 17.23
C PHE A 36 -18.01 -3.72 16.82
N LEU A 37 -18.62 -2.69 17.44
CA LEU A 37 -19.99 -2.28 17.17
C LEU A 37 -20.11 -1.11 16.18
N GLY A 38 -18.99 -0.54 15.74
CA GLY A 38 -18.97 0.52 14.74
C GLY A 38 -19.35 0.01 13.34
N ALA A 39 -19.65 0.94 12.44
CA ALA A 39 -19.90 0.59 11.04
C ALA A 39 -18.64 -0.05 10.40
N SER A 40 -18.86 -1.03 9.53
CA SER A 40 -17.76 -1.74 8.84
C SER A 40 -16.87 -0.77 8.10
N ASN A 41 -15.56 -1.02 8.16
CA ASN A 41 -14.49 -0.22 7.54
C ASN A 41 -14.32 1.23 8.05
N THR A 42 -15.01 1.64 9.12
CA THR A 42 -14.86 2.99 9.69
C THR A 42 -13.42 3.27 10.15
N ILE A 43 -12.74 2.24 10.67
CA ILE A 43 -11.35 2.33 11.15
C ILE A 43 -10.34 1.96 10.04
N GLY A 44 -10.79 1.40 8.95
CA GLY A 44 -9.94 0.81 7.91
C GLY A 44 -9.54 -0.64 8.22
N PHE A 45 -8.48 -1.12 7.58
CA PHE A 45 -7.95 -2.48 7.75
C PHE A 45 -8.94 -3.64 7.47
N GLY A 46 -10.07 -3.36 6.82
CA GLY A 46 -11.11 -4.37 6.58
C GLY A 46 -11.82 -4.85 7.84
N ILE A 47 -11.82 -4.06 8.91
CA ILE A 47 -12.55 -4.34 10.15
C ILE A 47 -14.04 -4.23 9.87
N LEU A 48 -14.77 -5.31 10.18
CA LEU A 48 -16.21 -5.40 9.99
C LEU A 48 -16.94 -5.23 11.31
N GLN A 49 -18.20 -4.82 11.22
CA GLN A 49 -19.10 -4.84 12.38
C GLN A 49 -19.19 -6.27 12.93
N ASN A 50 -19.13 -6.42 14.24
CA ASN A 50 -19.09 -7.67 14.99
C ASN A 50 -17.78 -8.47 14.92
N ASP A 51 -16.71 -7.96 14.28
CA ASP A 51 -15.40 -8.55 14.48
C ASP A 51 -15.04 -8.54 15.97
N ASN A 52 -14.55 -9.66 16.47
CA ASN A 52 -14.03 -9.73 17.84
C ASN A 52 -12.63 -9.10 17.94
N LEU A 53 -12.19 -8.80 19.15
CA LEU A 53 -10.91 -8.12 19.38
C LEU A 53 -9.72 -8.90 18.80
N THR A 54 -9.74 -10.24 18.91
CA THR A 54 -8.70 -11.11 18.32
C THR A 54 -8.63 -10.93 16.81
N THR A 55 -9.78 -10.93 16.13
CA THR A 55 -9.88 -10.70 14.68
C THR A 55 -9.39 -9.32 14.31
N ILE A 56 -9.77 -8.28 15.07
CA ILE A 56 -9.33 -6.89 14.86
C ILE A 56 -7.80 -6.78 14.96
N ILE A 57 -7.23 -7.32 16.05
CA ILE A 57 -5.76 -7.32 16.24
C ILE A 57 -5.06 -8.05 15.10
N THR A 58 -5.58 -9.21 14.68
CA THR A 58 -5.01 -9.99 13.56
C THR A 58 -5.04 -9.20 12.25
N LYS A 59 -6.16 -8.53 11.94
CA LYS A 59 -6.29 -7.70 10.74
C LYS A 59 -5.33 -6.51 10.77
N ILE A 60 -5.23 -5.81 11.90
CA ILE A 60 -4.28 -4.70 12.08
C ILE A 60 -2.84 -5.19 11.97
N SER A 61 -2.49 -6.29 12.67
CA SER A 61 -1.14 -6.86 12.63
C SER A 61 -0.77 -7.33 11.24
N GLY A 62 -1.68 -8.00 10.54
CA GLY A 62 -1.47 -8.41 9.15
C GLY A 62 -1.27 -7.25 8.20
N ALA A 63 -2.01 -6.16 8.38
CA ALA A 63 -1.88 -4.96 7.56
C ALA A 63 -0.60 -4.16 7.86
N THR A 64 -0.13 -4.16 9.13
CA THR A 64 1.08 -3.43 9.53
C THR A 64 2.37 -4.22 9.28
N VAL A 65 2.28 -5.57 9.23
CA VAL A 65 3.43 -6.47 9.10
C VAL A 65 3.55 -7.06 7.69
N ALA A 66 2.52 -6.92 6.85
CA ALA A 66 2.70 -7.29 5.43
C ALA A 66 3.87 -6.45 4.88
N PRO A 67 5.06 -7.04 4.66
CA PRO A 67 6.16 -6.28 4.09
C PRO A 67 5.69 -5.73 2.75
N ASN A 68 6.03 -4.48 2.45
CA ASN A 68 5.79 -3.91 1.14
C ASN A 68 6.37 -4.87 0.10
N VAL A 69 5.53 -5.63 -0.57
CA VAL A 69 5.99 -6.56 -1.60
C VAL A 69 6.36 -5.75 -2.82
N TRP A 70 7.66 -5.76 -3.15
CA TRP A 70 8.16 -5.13 -4.35
C TRP A 70 7.91 -6.05 -5.55
N VAL A 71 7.24 -5.53 -6.56
CA VAL A 71 6.92 -6.23 -7.81
C VAL A 71 7.67 -5.57 -8.95
N ASN A 72 8.27 -6.37 -9.82
CA ASN A 72 8.98 -5.84 -10.98
C ASN A 72 8.03 -5.11 -11.92
N VAL A 73 8.44 -3.91 -12.35
CA VAL A 73 7.73 -3.15 -13.38
C VAL A 73 8.08 -3.72 -14.74
N THR A 74 7.06 -4.10 -15.51
CA THR A 74 7.25 -4.57 -16.89
C THR A 74 7.52 -3.37 -17.80
N LEU A 75 8.73 -3.25 -18.31
CA LEU A 75 9.13 -2.16 -19.20
C LEU A 75 8.87 -2.48 -20.67
N SER A 76 8.60 -1.44 -21.44
CA SER A 76 8.36 -1.53 -22.89
C SER A 76 9.71 -1.59 -23.64
N SER A 77 10.34 -2.78 -23.63
CA SER A 77 11.59 -3.03 -24.37
C SER A 77 11.35 -2.98 -25.91
N PRO A 78 12.34 -2.49 -26.72
CA PRO A 78 13.68 -2.08 -26.31
C PRO A 78 13.79 -0.62 -25.87
N SER A 79 12.74 0.18 -26.01
CA SER A 79 12.79 1.63 -25.76
C SER A 79 12.91 1.99 -24.27
N ALA A 80 12.54 1.07 -23.37
CA ALA A 80 12.73 1.22 -21.93
C ALA A 80 13.29 -0.08 -21.35
N THR A 81 14.40 0.00 -20.64
CA THR A 81 15.09 -1.13 -20.00
C THR A 81 15.57 -0.72 -18.61
N THR A 82 15.83 -1.69 -17.75
CA THR A 82 16.49 -1.40 -16.48
C THR A 82 17.94 -1.00 -16.72
N ALA A 83 18.41 0.04 -16.04
CA ALA A 83 19.83 0.34 -16.05
C ALA A 83 20.61 -0.79 -15.36
N SER A 84 21.85 -1.02 -15.77
CA SER A 84 22.68 -2.10 -15.22
C SER A 84 22.78 -2.02 -13.70
N GLY A 85 22.46 -3.11 -13.02
CA GLY A 85 22.48 -3.21 -11.57
C GLY A 85 21.24 -2.65 -10.84
N PHE A 86 20.23 -2.15 -11.56
CA PHE A 86 19.02 -1.56 -10.98
C PHE A 86 17.78 -2.25 -11.54
N THR A 87 16.91 -2.73 -10.66
CA THR A 87 15.62 -3.31 -11.07
C THR A 87 14.50 -2.30 -10.80
N ALA A 88 13.72 -2.00 -11.83
CA ALA A 88 12.54 -1.17 -11.67
C ALA A 88 11.44 -1.97 -10.95
N GLN A 89 11.01 -1.51 -9.80
CA GLN A 89 10.00 -2.18 -8.98
C GLN A 89 8.98 -1.17 -8.48
N VAL A 90 7.80 -1.67 -8.16
CA VAL A 90 6.69 -0.93 -7.58
C VAL A 90 6.15 -1.68 -6.37
N THR A 91 5.72 -0.94 -5.37
CA THR A 91 5.01 -1.47 -4.20
C THR A 91 3.86 -0.56 -3.84
N LYS A 92 2.90 -1.11 -3.07
CA LYS A 92 1.79 -0.36 -2.49
C LYS A 92 1.71 -0.70 -1.01
N ASP A 93 1.68 0.30 -0.16
CA ASP A 93 1.49 0.10 1.27
C ASP A 93 0.00 -0.04 1.62
N TYR A 94 -0.27 -0.38 2.88
CA TYR A 94 -1.63 -0.58 3.39
C TYR A 94 -2.50 0.70 3.39
N LYS A 95 -1.88 1.87 3.28
CA LYS A 95 -2.58 3.17 3.16
C LYS A 95 -2.94 3.50 1.72
N GLY A 96 -2.52 2.66 0.77
CA GLY A 96 -2.74 2.91 -0.65
C GLY A 96 -1.64 3.73 -1.31
N THR A 97 -0.55 4.08 -0.59
CA THR A 97 0.55 4.83 -1.18
C THR A 97 1.40 3.91 -2.06
N VAL A 98 1.50 4.25 -3.33
CA VAL A 98 2.33 3.57 -4.32
C VAL A 98 3.70 4.23 -4.36
N ARG A 99 4.74 3.41 -4.32
CA ARG A 99 6.15 3.84 -4.39
C ARG A 99 6.89 3.02 -5.42
N PHE A 100 7.87 3.65 -6.03
CA PHE A 100 8.72 3.01 -7.02
C PHE A 100 10.17 2.98 -6.54
N THR A 101 10.97 2.10 -7.14
CA THR A 101 12.42 2.06 -6.99
C THR A 101 13.08 1.62 -8.29
N GLY A 102 14.38 1.83 -8.38
CA GLY A 102 15.19 1.45 -9.53
C GLY A 102 15.45 2.59 -10.51
N ILE A 103 16.34 2.33 -11.45
CA ILE A 103 16.71 3.27 -12.51
C ILE A 103 16.36 2.64 -13.85
N VAL A 104 15.64 3.40 -14.67
CA VAL A 104 15.23 2.99 -16.02
C VAL A 104 16.00 3.78 -17.05
N GLN A 105 16.62 3.08 -17.97
CA GLN A 105 17.20 3.69 -19.18
C GLN A 105 16.12 3.73 -20.26
N VAL A 106 15.94 4.90 -20.84
CA VAL A 106 15.00 5.14 -21.94
C VAL A 106 15.76 5.62 -23.15
N SER A 107 15.37 5.15 -24.34
CA SER A 107 15.91 5.59 -25.61
C SER A 107 14.80 5.68 -26.64
N ALA A 108 14.52 6.88 -27.13
CA ALA A 108 13.50 7.09 -28.15
C ALA A 108 13.79 8.30 -29.04
N SER A 109 13.44 8.17 -30.32
CA SER A 109 13.48 9.25 -31.32
C SER A 109 12.17 10.07 -31.36
N THR A 110 11.21 9.77 -30.49
CA THR A 110 9.91 10.45 -30.36
C THR A 110 9.92 11.42 -29.19
N SER A 111 9.02 12.38 -29.22
CA SER A 111 8.81 13.32 -28.09
C SER A 111 7.98 12.74 -26.96
N ILE A 112 7.25 11.66 -27.20
CA ILE A 112 6.44 10.94 -26.21
C ILE A 112 6.71 9.46 -26.35
N LEU A 113 6.87 8.77 -25.21
CA LEU A 113 7.09 7.33 -25.15
C LEU A 113 6.33 6.71 -23.98
N THR A 114 5.63 5.61 -24.24
CA THR A 114 5.13 4.74 -23.17
C THR A 114 6.25 3.79 -22.73
N ILE A 115 6.58 3.81 -21.44
CA ILE A 115 7.69 3.03 -20.88
C ILE A 115 7.25 1.82 -20.07
N SER A 116 6.02 1.80 -19.58
CA SER A 116 5.48 0.69 -18.80
C SER A 116 3.96 0.71 -18.72
N ASN A 117 3.41 -0.48 -18.46
CA ASN A 117 2.01 -0.64 -18.03
C ASN A 117 2.01 -1.29 -16.64
N LEU A 118 1.35 -0.66 -15.67
CA LEU A 118 1.17 -1.17 -14.31
C LEU A 118 -0.09 -2.02 -14.19
N SER A 119 -0.13 -2.93 -13.24
CA SER A 119 -1.36 -3.60 -12.82
C SER A 119 -2.35 -2.59 -12.21
N SER A 120 -3.66 -2.87 -12.32
CA SER A 120 -4.73 -2.03 -11.76
C SER A 120 -4.58 -1.77 -10.25
N THR A 121 -3.91 -2.66 -9.52
CA THR A 121 -3.57 -2.48 -8.10
C THR A 121 -2.80 -1.19 -7.83
N TYR A 122 -2.03 -0.70 -8.82
CA TYR A 122 -1.16 0.48 -8.71
C TYR A 122 -1.70 1.70 -9.46
N PHE A 123 -2.95 1.71 -9.87
CA PHE A 123 -3.50 2.86 -10.59
C PHE A 123 -3.66 4.05 -9.66
N PRO A 124 -3.22 5.25 -10.08
CA PRO A 124 -3.49 6.46 -9.32
C PRO A 124 -4.99 6.81 -9.39
N VAL A 125 -5.52 7.41 -8.32
CA VAL A 125 -6.91 7.93 -8.28
C VAL A 125 -7.13 8.97 -9.37
N THR A 126 -6.11 9.79 -9.62
CA THR A 126 -6.10 10.81 -10.67
C THR A 126 -4.74 10.76 -11.37
N PRO A 127 -4.65 11.13 -12.66
CA PRO A 127 -3.37 11.20 -13.35
C PRO A 127 -2.31 11.97 -12.54
N LYS A 128 -1.10 11.43 -12.47
CA LYS A 128 0.03 12.04 -11.78
C LYS A 128 1.08 12.46 -12.79
N ALA A 129 1.67 13.62 -12.56
CA ALA A 129 2.71 14.15 -13.42
C ALA A 129 3.92 14.56 -12.57
N PHE A 130 5.10 14.13 -12.99
CA PHE A 130 6.37 14.40 -12.32
C PHE A 130 7.33 15.03 -13.32
N THR A 131 7.94 16.15 -12.95
CA THR A 131 8.99 16.74 -13.76
C THR A 131 10.34 16.17 -13.34
N VAL A 132 11.09 15.64 -14.30
CA VAL A 132 12.46 15.18 -14.11
C VAL A 132 13.39 15.95 -15.06
N THR A 133 14.60 16.22 -14.64
CA THR A 133 15.60 16.88 -15.47
C THR A 133 16.76 15.92 -15.69
N TYR A 134 17.14 15.74 -16.96
CA TYR A 134 18.31 14.95 -17.34
C TYR A 134 19.18 15.77 -18.29
N SER A 135 20.46 15.93 -17.96
CA SER A 135 21.41 16.75 -18.73
C SER A 135 20.87 18.16 -19.08
N GLY A 136 20.18 18.80 -18.14
CA GLY A 136 19.59 20.12 -18.31
C GLY A 136 18.27 20.17 -19.10
N THR A 137 17.82 19.06 -19.68
CA THR A 137 16.55 18.99 -20.41
C THR A 137 15.42 18.55 -19.47
N PRO A 138 14.30 19.27 -19.40
CA PRO A 138 13.13 18.87 -18.61
C PRO A 138 12.26 17.87 -19.37
N TYR A 139 11.82 16.85 -18.65
CA TYR A 139 10.89 15.83 -19.10
C TYR A 139 9.71 15.73 -18.15
N LEU A 140 8.57 15.37 -18.68
CA LEU A 140 7.36 15.09 -17.91
C LEU A 140 7.11 13.58 -17.89
N VAL A 141 7.07 12.99 -16.69
CA VAL A 141 6.65 11.60 -16.49
C VAL A 141 5.22 11.60 -16.04
N ILE A 142 4.34 11.01 -16.82
CA ILE A 142 2.90 10.95 -16.54
C ILE A 142 2.51 9.52 -16.24
N ILE A 143 1.79 9.31 -15.14
CA ILE A 143 1.19 8.03 -14.77
C ILE A 143 -0.33 8.22 -14.82
N ASN A 144 -0.96 7.58 -15.78
CA ASN A 144 -2.40 7.65 -15.98
C ASN A 144 -2.97 6.27 -16.24
N THR A 145 -3.98 5.86 -15.47
CA THR A 145 -4.61 4.52 -15.56
C THR A 145 -3.60 3.37 -15.71
N GLY A 146 -2.48 3.49 -14.95
CA GLY A 146 -1.41 2.51 -14.96
C GLY A 146 -0.41 2.60 -16.10
N VAL A 147 -0.64 3.43 -17.09
CA VAL A 147 0.34 3.68 -18.16
C VAL A 147 1.34 4.73 -17.69
N ILE A 148 2.63 4.42 -17.77
CA ILE A 148 3.71 5.37 -17.51
C ILE A 148 4.23 5.88 -18.85
N THR A 149 4.09 7.18 -19.09
CA THR A 149 4.57 7.87 -20.29
C THR A 149 5.62 8.90 -19.94
N ILE A 150 6.58 9.09 -20.81
CA ILE A 150 7.54 10.19 -20.76
C ILE A 150 7.31 11.10 -21.94
N GLN A 151 7.33 12.39 -21.67
CA GLN A 151 7.26 13.44 -22.68
C GLN A 151 8.41 14.41 -22.49
N VAL A 152 9.13 14.71 -23.54
CA VAL A 152 10.11 15.81 -23.52
C VAL A 152 9.38 17.13 -23.76
N LEU A 153 9.79 18.16 -23.02
CA LEU A 153 9.09 19.45 -23.07
C LEU A 153 9.72 20.46 -24.04
N THR A 154 10.98 20.30 -24.37
CA THR A 154 11.77 21.33 -25.09
C THR A 154 12.46 20.85 -26.37
N SER A 155 12.41 19.56 -26.69
CA SER A 155 13.04 19.01 -27.88
C SER A 155 12.10 18.12 -28.69
N SER A 156 12.47 17.75 -29.89
CA SER A 156 11.69 16.91 -30.80
C SER A 156 11.76 15.41 -30.44
N SER A 157 12.73 15.01 -29.62
CA SER A 157 12.93 13.61 -29.23
C SER A 157 13.46 13.45 -27.82
N ILE A 158 13.15 12.33 -27.20
CA ILE A 158 13.61 11.98 -25.85
C ILE A 158 15.11 11.73 -25.81
N GLY A 159 15.67 11.09 -26.85
CA GLY A 159 17.06 10.65 -26.84
C GLY A 159 17.31 9.51 -25.85
N VAL A 160 18.56 9.43 -25.36
CA VAL A 160 18.93 8.45 -24.31
C VAL A 160 18.99 9.16 -22.98
N MET A 161 18.26 8.64 -21.99
CA MET A 161 18.22 9.20 -20.63
C MET A 161 18.08 8.13 -19.56
N LEU A 162 18.44 8.50 -18.34
CA LEU A 162 18.20 7.69 -17.12
C LEU A 162 17.15 8.35 -16.25
N ILE A 163 16.21 7.57 -15.75
CA ILE A 163 15.15 8.03 -14.86
C ILE A 163 15.23 7.26 -13.55
N ASP A 164 15.37 8.00 -12.47
CA ASP A 164 15.32 7.48 -11.12
C ASP A 164 13.84 7.35 -10.67
N PHE A 165 13.33 6.12 -10.65
CA PHE A 165 11.96 5.82 -10.25
C PHE A 165 11.73 6.04 -8.77
N SER A 166 12.75 6.02 -7.92
CA SER A 166 12.59 6.21 -6.47
C SER A 166 11.99 7.57 -6.09
N LYS A 167 11.98 8.52 -7.02
CA LYS A 167 11.39 9.85 -6.84
C LYS A 167 9.88 9.91 -7.09
N PHE A 168 9.27 8.82 -7.57
CA PHE A 168 7.84 8.79 -7.86
C PHE A 168 7.08 8.08 -6.74
N TRP A 169 6.03 8.73 -6.28
CA TRP A 169 5.08 8.17 -5.34
C TRP A 169 3.73 8.88 -5.48
N TYR A 170 2.65 8.18 -5.18
CA TYR A 170 1.29 8.73 -5.20
C TYR A 170 0.32 7.82 -4.43
N ASP A 171 -0.86 8.34 -4.14
CA ASP A 171 -1.94 7.55 -3.57
C ASP A 171 -2.77 6.92 -4.69
N SER A 172 -2.96 5.61 -4.60
CA SER A 172 -3.83 4.82 -5.46
C SER A 172 -5.22 4.71 -4.84
N THR A 173 -6.17 4.22 -5.62
CA THR A 173 -7.46 3.76 -5.08
C THR A 173 -7.23 2.64 -4.06
N ILE A 174 -7.87 2.73 -2.90
CA ILE A 174 -7.86 1.67 -1.87
C ILE A 174 -8.76 0.53 -2.32
#